data_c0532a7dcc29aa7d38a00f85b76fe911
#
_entry.id   c0532a7dcc29aa7d38a00f85b76fe911
#
_cell.length_a   1.000
_cell.length_b   1.000
_cell.length_c   1.000
_cell.angle_alpha   90.00
_cell.angle_beta   90.00
_cell.angle_gamma   90.00
#
_symmetry.space_group_name_H-M   'P 1'
#
loop_
_entity.id
_entity.type
_entity.pdbx_description
1 polymer ?
#
loop_
_entity_poly.entity_id
_entity_poly.type
_entity_poly.pdbx_seq_one_letter_code
_entity_poly.pdbx_strand_id
1 'polypeptide(L)'
;VIRQRQTDAIRGFEKKIKRYERVVEVLYENYTAVTGIITALDAASRNQSWQEIEEVLRANRDNAAAKMIHAVHPAEAAVELDLAGERVKIYVHETIEQNIGRYYDQIKKFKKKKTGALAAMERMIPAKARRRERLIPQKKRWYHRFRWFITSDGVLVIGGRDASQNEELVKRYMEGGDLFIHADVHGGSVVIVKGATERLHEAAQFAASYSNAWKAGHFSADVYAARPDQVSKTAESGEYVARGSFVVRGERQYFRNVPVGVAIGLQVAPEVAVIGGPPDAVAGRAKVWVTLQPGQYEPNDIARKVIRVLRDKLPEDEGKGFKGILNTEAVAAFVPPGGSDIVEP
;
A
#
# COMPACT_ATOMS: atom_id res chain seq x y z
N VAL A 1 1.78 -27.91 22.40
CA VAL A 1 1.52 -27.31 23.72
C VAL A 1 1.85 -25.81 23.75
N ILE A 2 3.06 -25.37 23.34
CA ILE A 2 3.47 -23.95 23.45
C ILE A 2 2.66 -23.05 22.51
N ARG A 3 2.47 -23.47 21.25
CA ARG A 3 1.69 -22.71 20.26
C ARG A 3 0.23 -22.52 20.69
N GLN A 4 -0.38 -23.55 21.29
CA GLN A 4 -1.74 -23.47 21.81
C GLN A 4 -1.83 -22.42 22.93
N ARG A 5 -0.89 -22.47 23.91
CA ARG A 5 -0.84 -21.48 25.01
C ARG A 5 -0.72 -20.04 24.52
N GLN A 6 0.06 -19.80 23.44
CA GLN A 6 0.19 -18.45 22.87
C GLN A 6 -1.08 -18.02 22.15
N THR A 7 -1.73 -18.91 21.39
CA THR A 7 -3.02 -18.62 20.75
C THR A 7 -4.08 -18.28 21.81
N ASP A 8 -4.12 -19.01 22.90
CA ASP A 8 -5.05 -18.78 24.01
C ASP A 8 -4.75 -17.44 24.71
N ALA A 9 -3.47 -17.08 24.87
CA ALA A 9 -3.06 -15.80 25.42
C ALA A 9 -3.49 -14.62 24.52
N ILE A 10 -3.28 -14.72 23.19
CA ILE A 10 -3.71 -13.71 22.21
C ILE A 10 -5.23 -13.51 22.27
N ARG A 11 -5.99 -14.62 22.26
CA ARG A 11 -7.46 -14.58 22.40
C ARG A 11 -7.89 -13.94 23.73
N GLY A 12 -7.13 -14.21 24.82
CA GLY A 12 -7.35 -13.58 26.12
C GLY A 12 -7.12 -12.06 26.09
N PHE A 13 -6.09 -11.59 25.37
CA PHE A 13 -5.83 -10.16 25.20
C PHE A 13 -6.92 -9.49 24.36
N GLU A 14 -7.39 -10.14 23.29
CA GLU A 14 -8.49 -9.64 22.45
C GLU A 14 -9.79 -9.46 23.23
N LYS A 15 -10.14 -10.45 24.07
CA LYS A 15 -11.32 -10.34 24.95
C LYS A 15 -11.21 -9.16 25.91
N LYS A 16 -10.01 -8.94 26.50
CA LYS A 16 -9.78 -7.79 27.41
C LYS A 16 -9.85 -6.46 26.67
N ILE A 17 -9.28 -6.36 25.48
CA ILE A 17 -9.36 -5.14 24.65
C ILE A 17 -10.82 -4.82 24.36
N LYS A 18 -11.59 -5.76 23.82
CA LYS A 18 -13.02 -5.56 23.50
C LYS A 18 -13.83 -5.16 24.74
N ARG A 19 -13.57 -5.80 25.89
CA ARG A 19 -14.24 -5.43 27.15
C ARG A 19 -13.93 -3.99 27.54
N TYR A 20 -12.67 -3.56 27.52
CA TYR A 20 -12.31 -2.19 27.88
C TYR A 20 -12.80 -1.16 26.85
N GLU A 21 -12.83 -1.48 25.57
CA GLU A 21 -13.44 -0.65 24.54
C GLU A 21 -14.94 -0.46 24.82
N ARG A 22 -15.66 -1.52 25.19
CA ARG A 22 -17.09 -1.43 25.61
C ARG A 22 -17.27 -0.63 26.88
N VAL A 23 -16.38 -0.79 27.88
CA VAL A 23 -16.40 0.02 29.10
C VAL A 23 -16.27 1.52 28.77
N VAL A 24 -15.37 1.90 27.87
CA VAL A 24 -15.19 3.28 27.42
C VAL A 24 -16.45 3.80 26.75
N GLU A 25 -17.10 3.01 25.89
CA GLU A 25 -18.36 3.38 25.24
C GLU A 25 -19.46 3.66 26.26
N VAL A 26 -19.70 2.74 27.20
CA VAL A 26 -20.77 2.91 28.21
C VAL A 26 -20.50 4.07 29.16
N LEU A 27 -19.22 4.40 29.40
CA LEU A 27 -18.84 5.59 30.15
C LEU A 27 -19.20 6.87 29.41
N TYR A 28 -18.96 6.94 28.10
CA TYR A 28 -19.38 8.08 27.29
C TYR A 28 -20.90 8.17 27.16
N GLU A 29 -21.60 7.04 26.97
CA GLU A 29 -23.07 6.99 26.92
C GLU A 29 -23.71 7.52 28.21
N ASN A 30 -23.05 7.31 29.35
CA ASN A 30 -23.54 7.70 30.70
C ASN A 30 -22.76 8.85 31.31
N TYR A 31 -22.04 9.64 30.53
CA TYR A 31 -21.06 10.62 30.98
C TYR A 31 -21.61 11.57 32.08
N THR A 32 -22.76 12.19 31.87
CA THR A 32 -23.38 13.13 32.81
C THR A 32 -23.77 12.45 34.13
N ALA A 33 -24.34 11.25 34.06
CA ALA A 33 -24.75 10.51 35.25
C ALA A 33 -23.56 10.07 36.09
N VAL A 34 -22.50 9.55 35.42
CA VAL A 34 -21.27 9.10 36.11
C VAL A 34 -20.51 10.32 36.70
N THR A 35 -20.46 11.45 35.99
CA THR A 35 -19.89 12.70 36.56
C THR A 35 -20.62 13.15 37.80
N GLY A 36 -21.97 13.08 37.80
CA GLY A 36 -22.78 13.39 38.95
C GLY A 36 -22.49 12.45 40.14
N ILE A 37 -22.35 11.16 39.90
CA ILE A 37 -22.01 10.16 40.93
C ILE A 37 -20.62 10.45 41.51
N ILE A 38 -19.60 10.69 40.67
CA ILE A 38 -18.24 11.01 41.10
C ILE A 38 -18.27 12.26 41.98
N THR A 39 -18.90 13.34 41.53
CA THR A 39 -18.96 14.62 42.28
C THR A 39 -19.65 14.44 43.65
N ALA A 40 -20.77 13.71 43.66
CA ALA A 40 -21.49 13.47 44.92
C ALA A 40 -20.68 12.61 45.90
N LEU A 41 -20.05 11.54 45.45
CA LEU A 41 -19.24 10.67 46.28
C LEU A 41 -17.93 11.33 46.73
N ASP A 42 -17.28 12.15 45.91
CA ASP A 42 -16.10 12.91 46.30
C ASP A 42 -16.45 13.92 47.39
N ALA A 43 -17.55 14.63 47.27
CA ALA A 43 -18.03 15.55 48.31
C ALA A 43 -18.39 14.83 49.62
N ALA A 44 -19.06 13.68 49.54
CA ALA A 44 -19.44 12.87 50.70
C ALA A 44 -18.21 12.31 51.40
N SER A 45 -17.24 11.78 50.68
CA SER A 45 -16.02 11.16 51.22
C SER A 45 -15.10 12.10 51.98
N ARG A 46 -15.28 13.42 51.83
CA ARG A 46 -14.56 14.45 52.60
C ARG A 46 -15.08 14.63 54.05
N ASN A 47 -16.34 14.26 54.26
CA ASN A 47 -17.04 14.52 55.51
C ASN A 47 -17.60 13.28 56.19
N GLN A 48 -17.63 12.15 55.52
CA GLN A 48 -18.21 10.88 55.96
C GLN A 48 -17.25 9.72 55.71
N SER A 49 -17.32 8.68 56.56
CA SER A 49 -16.59 7.45 56.31
C SER A 49 -17.22 6.66 55.18
N TRP A 50 -16.44 5.80 54.56
CA TRP A 50 -16.95 4.91 53.49
C TRP A 50 -18.03 3.94 53.96
N GLN A 51 -18.04 3.59 55.25
CA GLN A 51 -19.10 2.80 55.86
C GLN A 51 -20.43 3.56 55.88
N GLU A 52 -20.42 4.81 56.36
CA GLU A 52 -21.59 5.69 56.35
C GLU A 52 -22.11 5.95 54.93
N ILE A 53 -21.20 6.17 53.97
CA ILE A 53 -21.58 6.33 52.58
C ILE A 53 -22.27 5.07 52.04
N GLU A 54 -21.77 3.87 52.36
CA GLU A 54 -22.37 2.61 51.94
C GLU A 54 -23.74 2.42 52.57
N GLU A 55 -23.93 2.77 53.83
CA GLU A 55 -25.25 2.72 54.54
C GLU A 55 -26.25 3.66 53.87
N VAL A 56 -25.83 4.89 53.57
CA VAL A 56 -26.67 5.88 52.87
C VAL A 56 -27.07 5.38 51.46
N LEU A 57 -26.14 4.81 50.71
CA LEU A 57 -26.44 4.22 49.41
C LEU A 57 -27.41 3.04 49.49
N ARG A 58 -27.28 2.19 50.51
CA ARG A 58 -28.20 1.06 50.77
C ARG A 58 -29.61 1.56 51.13
N ALA A 59 -29.70 2.63 51.94
CA ALA A 59 -30.97 3.19 52.36
C ALA A 59 -31.70 3.91 51.20
N ASN A 60 -30.96 4.44 50.25
CA ASN A 60 -31.49 5.23 49.12
C ASN A 60 -31.54 4.46 47.78
N ARG A 61 -31.76 3.15 47.81
CA ARG A 61 -31.78 2.33 46.59
C ARG A 61 -32.82 2.72 45.53
N ASP A 62 -33.76 3.57 45.86
CA ASP A 62 -34.74 4.09 44.92
C ASP A 62 -34.17 5.25 44.06
N ASN A 63 -33.07 5.85 44.44
CA ASN A 63 -32.38 6.84 43.68
C ASN A 63 -31.70 6.22 42.44
N ALA A 64 -31.88 6.82 41.28
CA ALA A 64 -31.35 6.34 40.03
C ALA A 64 -29.80 6.22 40.04
N ALA A 65 -29.07 7.18 40.66
CA ALA A 65 -27.63 7.14 40.82
C ALA A 65 -27.18 6.01 41.75
N ALA A 66 -27.87 5.80 42.88
CA ALA A 66 -27.56 4.71 43.82
C ALA A 66 -27.81 3.32 43.19
N LYS A 67 -28.81 3.18 42.30
CA LYS A 67 -29.06 1.94 41.54
C LYS A 67 -27.91 1.56 40.64
N MET A 68 -27.17 2.54 40.09
CA MET A 68 -26.02 2.29 39.22
C MET A 68 -24.80 1.80 39.99
N ILE A 69 -24.73 2.05 41.33
CA ILE A 69 -23.61 1.62 42.17
C ILE A 69 -23.81 0.18 42.59
N HIS A 70 -22.97 -0.73 42.08
CA HIS A 70 -22.99 -2.14 42.40
C HIS A 70 -22.23 -2.46 43.67
N ALA A 71 -21.05 -1.89 43.84
CA ALA A 71 -20.19 -2.14 44.99
C ALA A 71 -19.33 -0.92 45.32
N VAL A 72 -18.95 -0.81 46.62
CA VAL A 72 -18.05 0.21 47.11
C VAL A 72 -16.72 -0.46 47.50
N HIS A 73 -15.59 0.14 47.14
CA HIS A 73 -14.23 -0.30 47.46
C HIS A 73 -13.50 0.74 48.28
N PRO A 74 -13.70 0.79 49.61
CA PRO A 74 -13.18 1.83 50.48
C PRO A 74 -11.67 1.98 50.46
N ALA A 75 -10.94 0.86 50.41
CA ALA A 75 -9.47 0.86 50.41
C ALA A 75 -8.83 1.55 49.18
N GLU A 76 -9.58 1.63 48.09
CA GLU A 76 -9.13 2.20 46.85
C GLU A 76 -9.83 3.54 46.50
N ALA A 77 -10.71 4.02 47.39
CA ALA A 77 -11.61 5.15 47.12
C ALA A 77 -12.32 5.01 45.77
N ALA A 78 -12.88 3.84 45.48
CA ALA A 78 -13.47 3.50 44.21
C ALA A 78 -14.85 2.87 44.41
N VAL A 79 -15.67 2.97 43.37
CA VAL A 79 -16.97 2.30 43.26
C VAL A 79 -17.03 1.48 41.96
N GLU A 80 -17.80 0.40 41.99
CA GLU A 80 -18.12 -0.35 40.80
C GLU A 80 -19.55 -0.02 40.36
N LEU A 81 -19.69 0.47 39.14
CA LEU A 81 -20.96 0.82 38.57
C LEU A 81 -21.45 -0.30 37.63
N ASP A 82 -22.77 -0.49 37.59
CA ASP A 82 -23.43 -1.29 36.56
C ASP A 82 -23.96 -0.35 35.45
N LEU A 83 -23.29 -0.36 34.31
CA LEU A 83 -23.65 0.46 33.16
C LEU A 83 -24.00 -0.46 31.99
N ALA A 84 -25.29 -0.56 31.68
CA ALA A 84 -25.79 -1.43 30.60
C ALA A 84 -25.30 -2.89 30.67
N GLY A 85 -25.19 -3.44 31.91
CA GLY A 85 -24.71 -4.79 32.18
C GLY A 85 -23.18 -4.94 32.24
N GLU A 86 -22.42 -3.88 32.03
CA GLU A 86 -20.95 -3.85 32.21
C GLU A 86 -20.58 -3.36 33.60
N ARG A 87 -19.69 -4.10 34.27
CA ARG A 87 -19.14 -3.73 35.58
C ARG A 87 -17.94 -2.80 35.38
N VAL A 88 -18.12 -1.54 35.77
CA VAL A 88 -17.15 -0.46 35.51
C VAL A 88 -16.64 0.09 36.84
N LYS A 89 -15.34 -0.06 37.10
CA LYS A 89 -14.70 0.50 38.28
C LYS A 89 -14.33 1.96 38.06
N ILE A 90 -14.75 2.84 38.96
CA ILE A 90 -14.54 4.28 38.94
C ILE A 90 -13.83 4.69 40.23
N TYR A 91 -12.75 5.48 40.10
CA TYR A 91 -12.03 6.11 41.20
C TYR A 91 -12.67 7.45 41.54
N VAL A 92 -13.11 7.61 42.75
CA VAL A 92 -13.98 8.74 43.16
C VAL A 92 -13.23 10.07 43.20
N HIS A 93 -11.93 10.06 43.54
CA HIS A 93 -11.09 11.26 43.57
C HIS A 93 -10.48 11.65 42.20
N GLU A 94 -10.93 11.00 41.14
CA GLU A 94 -10.51 11.26 39.77
C GLU A 94 -11.69 11.77 38.94
N THR A 95 -11.41 12.63 37.96
CA THR A 95 -12.46 13.02 37.00
C THR A 95 -12.88 11.85 36.13
N ILE A 96 -14.02 11.98 35.45
CA ILE A 96 -14.47 10.94 34.50
C ILE A 96 -13.47 10.75 33.39
N GLU A 97 -12.81 11.82 32.89
CA GLU A 97 -11.79 11.76 31.85
C GLU A 97 -10.56 10.99 32.31
N GLN A 98 -10.13 11.22 33.57
CA GLN A 98 -9.03 10.46 34.17
C GLN A 98 -9.37 8.98 34.30
N ASN A 99 -10.57 8.66 34.74
CA ASN A 99 -11.08 7.30 34.79
C ASN A 99 -11.13 6.63 33.41
N ILE A 100 -11.65 7.34 32.39
CA ILE A 100 -11.64 6.88 30.98
C ILE A 100 -10.19 6.67 30.50
N GLY A 101 -9.28 7.61 30.82
CA GLY A 101 -7.86 7.52 30.51
C GLY A 101 -7.21 6.24 31.00
N ARG A 102 -7.57 5.77 32.23
CA ARG A 102 -7.09 4.49 32.78
C ARG A 102 -7.50 3.30 31.91
N TYR A 103 -8.72 3.30 31.37
CA TYR A 103 -9.19 2.24 30.47
C TYR A 103 -8.48 2.29 29.12
N TYR A 104 -8.20 3.48 28.56
CA TYR A 104 -7.38 3.62 27.37
C TYR A 104 -5.95 3.10 27.57
N ASP A 105 -5.36 3.34 28.74
CA ASP A 105 -4.04 2.80 29.07
C ASP A 105 -4.05 1.25 29.16
N GLN A 106 -5.12 0.65 29.71
CA GLN A 106 -5.28 -0.79 29.69
C GLN A 106 -5.42 -1.33 28.25
N ILE A 107 -6.21 -0.67 27.41
CA ILE A 107 -6.33 -1.04 25.99
C ILE A 107 -4.96 -0.99 25.30
N LYS A 108 -4.21 0.10 25.47
CA LYS A 108 -2.85 0.27 24.92
C LYS A 108 -1.89 -0.82 25.41
N LYS A 109 -1.93 -1.12 26.70
CA LYS A 109 -1.13 -2.19 27.33
C LYS A 109 -1.43 -3.55 26.72
N PHE A 110 -2.71 -3.91 26.55
CA PHE A 110 -3.09 -5.21 26.00
C PHE A 110 -2.87 -5.28 24.48
N LYS A 111 -3.04 -4.19 23.73
CA LYS A 111 -2.63 -4.09 22.32
C LYS A 111 -1.12 -4.34 22.15
N LYS A 112 -0.27 -3.74 23.01
CA LYS A 112 1.18 -4.00 23.00
C LYS A 112 1.52 -5.46 23.36
N LYS A 113 0.85 -6.06 24.35
CA LYS A 113 1.04 -7.48 24.71
C LYS A 113 0.62 -8.41 23.58
N LYS A 114 -0.50 -8.14 22.90
CA LYS A 114 -0.97 -8.88 21.73
C LYS A 114 0.07 -8.85 20.62
N THR A 115 0.58 -7.67 20.26
CA THR A 115 1.61 -7.52 19.22
C THR A 115 2.88 -8.28 19.58
N GLY A 116 3.34 -8.19 20.84
CA GLY A 116 4.49 -8.97 21.31
C GLY A 116 4.30 -10.49 21.25
N ALA A 117 3.09 -10.97 21.59
CA ALA A 117 2.77 -12.40 21.52
C ALA A 117 2.70 -12.91 20.07
N LEU A 118 2.15 -12.11 19.13
CA LEU A 118 2.15 -12.40 17.70
C LEU A 118 3.58 -12.49 17.16
N ALA A 119 4.42 -11.52 17.47
CA ALA A 119 5.82 -11.52 17.06
C ALA A 119 6.62 -12.71 17.63
N ALA A 120 6.34 -13.10 18.88
CA ALA A 120 6.93 -14.29 19.48
C ALA A 120 6.47 -15.58 18.79
N MET A 121 5.19 -15.66 18.41
CA MET A 121 4.62 -16.80 17.69
C MET A 121 5.21 -16.94 16.28
N GLU A 122 5.46 -15.83 15.59
CA GLU A 122 6.17 -15.82 14.30
C GLU A 122 7.63 -16.28 14.41
N ARG A 123 8.33 -15.90 15.49
CA ARG A 123 9.72 -16.35 15.77
C ARG A 123 9.80 -17.85 16.09
N MET A 124 8.74 -18.44 16.60
CA MET A 124 8.68 -19.87 16.92
C MET A 124 8.35 -20.77 15.73
N ILE A 125 8.01 -20.20 14.55
CA ILE A 125 7.97 -20.98 13.32
C ILE A 125 9.43 -21.37 13.04
N PRO A 126 9.80 -22.68 13.09
CA PRO A 126 11.20 -23.08 12.91
C PRO A 126 11.69 -22.50 11.57
N ALA A 127 12.90 -21.94 11.58
CA ALA A 127 13.55 -21.47 10.36
C ALA A 127 13.64 -22.56 9.26
N LYS A 128 13.50 -23.83 9.64
CA LYS A 128 13.36 -24.99 8.73
C LYS A 128 12.02 -25.06 8.00
N ALA A 129 10.94 -24.46 8.52
CA ALA A 129 9.65 -24.40 7.82
C ALA A 129 9.54 -23.17 6.91
N ARG A 130 10.33 -22.13 7.12
CA ARG A 130 10.65 -21.15 6.10
C ARG A 130 11.64 -21.82 5.13
N ARG A 131 11.15 -22.74 4.27
CA ARG A 131 11.82 -23.06 3.04
C ARG A 131 12.02 -21.71 2.37
N ARG A 132 13.23 -21.14 2.45
CA ARG A 132 13.60 -20.00 1.62
C ARG A 132 13.24 -20.47 0.23
N GLU A 133 12.12 -20.02 -0.30
CA GLU A 133 11.79 -20.23 -1.70
C GLU A 133 13.07 -19.81 -2.40
N ARG A 134 13.68 -20.74 -3.11
CA ARG A 134 14.95 -20.51 -3.77
C ARG A 134 14.64 -19.42 -4.78
N LEU A 135 15.03 -18.18 -4.45
CA LEU A 135 14.80 -17.04 -5.30
C LEU A 135 15.42 -17.37 -6.65
N ILE A 136 14.59 -17.55 -7.67
CA ILE A 136 15.03 -17.87 -9.03
C ILE A 136 15.22 -16.52 -9.71
N PRO A 137 16.46 -16.06 -9.95
CA PRO A 137 16.71 -14.82 -10.68
C PRO A 137 16.12 -14.90 -12.09
N GLN A 138 15.59 -13.81 -12.56
CA GLN A 138 15.07 -13.72 -13.92
C GLN A 138 16.16 -14.02 -14.95
N LYS A 139 15.87 -14.94 -15.85
CA LYS A 139 16.76 -15.22 -16.98
C LYS A 139 16.74 -14.06 -17.97
N LYS A 140 17.92 -13.68 -18.51
CA LYS A 140 17.99 -12.69 -19.59
C LYS A 140 17.24 -13.21 -20.81
N ARG A 141 16.29 -12.41 -21.29
CA ARG A 141 15.50 -12.66 -22.51
C ARG A 141 15.90 -11.63 -23.56
N TRP A 142 15.69 -11.93 -24.84
CA TRP A 142 16.10 -11.09 -25.96
C TRP A 142 15.52 -9.66 -25.88
N TYR A 143 14.31 -9.51 -25.34
CA TYR A 143 13.62 -8.22 -25.22
C TYR A 143 14.10 -7.34 -24.07
N HIS A 144 14.87 -7.83 -23.10
CA HIS A 144 15.35 -7.05 -21.95
C HIS A 144 16.29 -5.90 -22.35
N ARG A 145 16.82 -5.89 -23.56
CA ARG A 145 17.60 -4.77 -24.12
C ARG A 145 16.75 -3.57 -24.52
N PHE A 146 15.45 -3.78 -24.74
CA PHE A 146 14.45 -2.75 -25.03
C PHE A 146 13.79 -2.26 -23.74
N ARG A 147 12.88 -1.28 -23.84
CA ARG A 147 11.85 -1.06 -22.83
C ARG A 147 10.83 -2.18 -22.96
N TRP A 148 10.33 -2.67 -21.86
CA TRP A 148 9.37 -3.79 -21.92
C TRP A 148 8.51 -3.86 -20.68
N PHE A 149 7.34 -4.42 -20.82
CA PHE A 149 6.52 -4.91 -19.72
C PHE A 149 5.63 -6.05 -20.22
N ILE A 150 4.96 -6.71 -19.29
CA ILE A 150 3.94 -7.71 -19.60
C ILE A 150 2.61 -7.14 -19.11
N THR A 151 1.61 -7.12 -19.99
CA THR A 151 0.25 -6.67 -19.65
C THR A 151 -0.38 -7.51 -18.55
N SER A 152 -1.45 -7.02 -17.93
CA SER A 152 -2.17 -7.75 -16.89
C SER A 152 -2.74 -9.09 -17.36
N ASP A 153 -3.01 -9.25 -18.67
CA ASP A 153 -3.44 -10.48 -19.32
C ASP A 153 -2.30 -11.30 -19.95
N GLY A 154 -1.03 -10.92 -19.70
CA GLY A 154 0.15 -11.73 -20.00
C GLY A 154 0.81 -11.49 -21.35
N VAL A 155 0.43 -10.47 -22.12
CA VAL A 155 0.99 -10.15 -23.42
C VAL A 155 2.26 -9.29 -23.28
N LEU A 156 3.31 -9.61 -24.02
CA LEU A 156 4.55 -8.85 -24.06
C LEU A 156 4.37 -7.56 -24.86
N VAL A 157 4.78 -6.45 -24.25
CA VAL A 157 4.88 -5.15 -24.88
C VAL A 157 6.34 -4.69 -24.84
N ILE A 158 6.87 -4.25 -26.00
CA ILE A 158 8.25 -3.81 -26.14
C ILE A 158 8.30 -2.43 -26.76
N GLY A 159 9.26 -1.60 -26.31
CA GLY A 159 9.44 -0.22 -26.80
C GLY A 159 10.90 0.10 -27.05
N GLY A 160 11.19 0.88 -28.08
CA GLY A 160 12.54 1.33 -28.38
C GLY A 160 13.03 2.39 -27.40
N ARG A 161 14.33 2.35 -27.09
CA ARG A 161 14.99 3.36 -26.23
C ARG A 161 15.48 4.55 -27.05
N ASP A 162 15.73 4.33 -28.33
CA ASP A 162 16.29 5.30 -29.27
C ASP A 162 15.82 5.01 -30.70
N ALA A 163 16.18 5.90 -31.63
CA ALA A 163 15.84 5.79 -33.03
C ALA A 163 16.31 4.47 -33.68
N SER A 164 17.47 3.95 -33.29
CA SER A 164 18.00 2.69 -33.82
C SER A 164 17.19 1.49 -33.37
N GLN A 165 16.81 1.47 -32.09
CA GLN A 165 15.95 0.42 -31.56
C GLN A 165 14.52 0.51 -32.09
N ASN A 166 13.98 1.72 -32.33
CA ASN A 166 12.70 1.91 -32.99
C ASN A 166 12.69 1.24 -34.37
N GLU A 167 13.75 1.47 -35.17
CA GLU A 167 13.89 0.82 -36.48
C GLU A 167 14.03 -0.71 -36.35
N GLU A 168 14.82 -1.15 -35.42
CA GLU A 168 15.04 -2.59 -35.20
C GLU A 168 13.73 -3.28 -34.80
N LEU A 169 12.93 -2.68 -33.94
CA LEU A 169 11.64 -3.22 -33.51
C LEU A 169 10.70 -3.41 -34.68
N VAL A 170 10.52 -2.39 -35.52
CA VAL A 170 9.61 -2.46 -36.68
C VAL A 170 10.12 -3.44 -37.74
N LYS A 171 11.44 -3.45 -38.02
CA LYS A 171 11.99 -4.26 -39.10
C LYS A 171 12.17 -5.74 -38.75
N ARG A 172 12.47 -6.05 -37.48
CA ARG A 172 12.88 -7.41 -37.08
C ARG A 172 11.91 -8.11 -36.15
N TYR A 173 11.13 -7.35 -35.38
CA TYR A 173 10.34 -7.93 -34.28
C TYR A 173 8.83 -7.69 -34.42
N MET A 174 8.40 -6.78 -35.31
CA MET A 174 6.98 -6.57 -35.59
C MET A 174 6.48 -7.59 -36.61
N GLU A 175 5.44 -8.31 -36.24
CA GLU A 175 4.81 -9.36 -37.03
C GLU A 175 3.37 -8.98 -37.40
N GLY A 176 2.75 -9.67 -38.34
CA GLY A 176 1.42 -9.33 -38.86
C GLY A 176 0.27 -9.34 -37.83
N GLY A 177 0.43 -10.10 -36.74
CA GLY A 177 -0.55 -10.17 -35.65
C GLY A 177 -0.31 -9.17 -34.51
N ASP A 178 0.73 -8.35 -34.61
CA ASP A 178 1.08 -7.37 -33.58
C ASP A 178 0.32 -6.05 -33.78
N LEU A 179 0.48 -5.14 -32.80
CA LEU A 179 -0.02 -3.78 -32.90
C LEU A 179 1.10 -2.78 -32.66
N PHE A 180 1.22 -1.82 -33.58
CA PHE A 180 2.11 -0.67 -33.45
C PHE A 180 1.41 0.41 -32.62
N ILE A 181 2.07 0.95 -31.60
CA ILE A 181 1.56 2.03 -30.76
C ILE A 181 2.60 3.13 -30.65
N HIS A 182 2.15 4.38 -30.70
CA HIS A 182 3.02 5.56 -30.59
C HIS A 182 2.26 6.71 -29.94
N ALA A 183 2.94 7.46 -29.07
CA ALA A 183 2.38 8.71 -28.55
C ALA A 183 2.28 9.75 -29.69
N ASP A 184 1.17 10.48 -29.73
CA ASP A 184 0.95 11.54 -30.76
C ASP A 184 1.68 12.83 -30.37
N VAL A 185 2.97 12.65 -30.03
CA VAL A 185 3.91 13.73 -29.72
C VAL A 185 5.24 13.47 -30.42
N HIS A 186 5.95 14.55 -30.74
CA HIS A 186 7.28 14.40 -31.35
C HIS A 186 8.25 13.75 -30.34
N GLY A 187 8.98 12.73 -30.79
CA GLY A 187 10.02 12.08 -29.95
C GLY A 187 9.50 11.06 -28.95
N GLY A 188 8.62 10.18 -29.38
CA GLY A 188 8.15 9.03 -28.62
C GLY A 188 8.88 7.74 -28.97
N SER A 189 8.81 6.75 -28.06
CA SER A 189 9.18 5.37 -28.35
C SER A 189 8.17 4.74 -29.32
N VAL A 190 8.67 3.99 -30.30
CA VAL A 190 7.85 3.00 -30.99
C VAL A 190 7.58 1.87 -30.02
N VAL A 191 6.33 1.51 -29.85
CA VAL A 191 5.88 0.43 -28.98
C VAL A 191 5.18 -0.64 -29.81
N ILE A 192 5.53 -1.90 -29.59
CA ILE A 192 4.92 -3.06 -30.25
C ILE A 192 4.27 -3.95 -29.19
N VAL A 193 3.00 -4.23 -29.38
CA VAL A 193 2.26 -5.22 -28.60
C VAL A 193 2.34 -6.56 -29.34
N LYS A 194 2.89 -7.58 -28.70
CA LYS A 194 3.14 -8.90 -29.29
C LYS A 194 1.89 -9.78 -29.23
N GLY A 195 0.97 -9.57 -30.18
CA GLY A 195 -0.28 -10.31 -30.29
C GLY A 195 -1.48 -9.56 -29.72
N ALA A 196 -2.61 -10.28 -29.59
CA ALA A 196 -3.86 -9.71 -29.11
C ALA A 196 -3.87 -9.55 -27.58
N THR A 197 -4.40 -8.42 -27.10
CA THR A 197 -4.62 -8.13 -25.68
C THR A 197 -5.91 -7.32 -25.50
N GLU A 198 -6.61 -7.56 -24.39
CA GLU A 198 -7.72 -6.71 -23.95
C GLU A 198 -7.23 -5.48 -23.16
N ARG A 199 -5.93 -5.40 -22.87
CA ARG A 199 -5.28 -4.36 -22.07
C ARG A 199 -4.53 -3.32 -22.88
N LEU A 200 -5.10 -2.92 -24.03
CA LEU A 200 -4.48 -1.91 -24.92
C LEU A 200 -4.25 -0.57 -24.22
N HIS A 201 -5.06 -0.21 -23.24
CA HIS A 201 -4.86 1.01 -22.44
C HIS A 201 -3.54 0.99 -21.66
N GLU A 202 -3.08 -0.18 -21.19
CA GLU A 202 -1.76 -0.32 -20.55
C GLU A 202 -0.64 -0.05 -21.56
N ALA A 203 -0.74 -0.59 -22.78
CA ALA A 203 0.24 -0.35 -23.82
C ALA A 203 0.23 1.13 -24.29
N ALA A 204 -0.94 1.76 -24.34
CA ALA A 204 -1.07 3.19 -24.62
C ALA A 204 -0.41 4.03 -23.51
N GLN A 205 -0.66 3.73 -22.24
CA GLN A 205 -0.02 4.40 -21.10
C GLN A 205 1.50 4.23 -21.12
N PHE A 206 1.98 3.06 -21.49
CA PHE A 206 3.41 2.81 -21.66
C PHE A 206 3.99 3.71 -22.77
N ALA A 207 3.36 3.81 -23.92
CA ALA A 207 3.81 4.68 -25.02
C ALA A 207 3.80 6.17 -24.62
N ALA A 208 2.75 6.63 -23.95
CA ALA A 208 2.66 7.99 -23.42
C ALA A 208 3.78 8.28 -22.42
N SER A 209 4.04 7.38 -21.48
CA SER A 209 5.00 7.56 -20.40
C SER A 209 6.46 7.55 -20.88
N TYR A 210 6.78 6.82 -21.95
CA TYR A 210 8.13 6.81 -22.53
C TYR A 210 8.24 7.72 -23.77
N SER A 211 7.48 8.80 -23.80
CA SER A 211 7.53 9.84 -24.81
C SER A 211 8.09 11.16 -24.26
N ASN A 212 8.24 12.16 -25.14
CA ASN A 212 8.60 13.52 -24.70
C ASN A 212 7.56 14.19 -23.80
N ALA A 213 6.34 13.66 -23.70
CA ALA A 213 5.35 14.14 -22.72
C ALA A 213 5.90 14.04 -21.28
N TRP A 214 6.63 12.97 -20.93
CA TRP A 214 7.30 12.86 -19.64
C TRP A 214 8.30 13.98 -19.39
N LYS A 215 9.22 14.22 -20.33
CA LYS A 215 10.23 15.29 -20.25
C LYS A 215 9.63 16.68 -20.15
N ALA A 216 8.50 16.89 -20.84
CA ALA A 216 7.78 18.15 -20.81
C ALA A 216 6.93 18.35 -19.53
N GLY A 217 6.89 17.38 -18.63
CA GLY A 217 6.11 17.46 -17.40
C GLY A 217 4.59 17.32 -17.63
N HIS A 218 4.16 16.74 -18.74
CA HIS A 218 2.75 16.51 -19.02
C HIS A 218 2.23 15.28 -18.24
N PHE A 219 1.03 15.38 -17.70
CA PHE A 219 0.37 14.28 -16.99
C PHE A 219 -0.50 13.40 -17.88
N SER A 220 -0.70 13.79 -19.13
CA SER A 220 -1.38 12.99 -20.15
C SER A 220 -0.82 13.27 -21.54
N ALA A 221 -1.04 12.33 -22.46
CA ALA A 221 -0.74 12.49 -23.87
C ALA A 221 -1.75 11.70 -24.72
N ASP A 222 -1.98 12.14 -25.94
CA ASP A 222 -2.70 11.34 -26.91
C ASP A 222 -1.79 10.26 -27.48
N VAL A 223 -2.36 9.09 -27.75
CA VAL A 223 -1.66 7.92 -28.27
C VAL A 223 -2.49 7.34 -29.40
N TYR A 224 -1.84 6.80 -30.39
CA TYR A 224 -2.53 6.05 -31.46
C TYR A 224 -1.94 4.66 -31.64
N ALA A 225 -2.79 3.77 -32.11
CA ALA A 225 -2.43 2.43 -32.53
C ALA A 225 -2.67 2.26 -34.02
N ALA A 226 -1.84 1.45 -34.66
CA ALA A 226 -1.92 1.11 -36.09
C ALA A 226 -1.54 -0.36 -36.29
N ARG A 227 -2.10 -0.97 -37.34
CA ARG A 227 -1.70 -2.32 -37.73
C ARG A 227 -0.33 -2.29 -38.45
N PRO A 228 0.42 -3.40 -38.44
CA PRO A 228 1.72 -3.48 -39.09
C PRO A 228 1.72 -3.09 -40.57
N ASP A 229 0.66 -3.45 -41.32
CA ASP A 229 0.48 -3.11 -42.74
C ASP A 229 0.34 -1.60 -43.03
N GLN A 230 -0.02 -0.84 -41.99
CA GLN A 230 -0.13 0.63 -42.05
C GLN A 230 1.21 1.36 -41.85
N VAL A 231 2.22 0.65 -41.29
CA VAL A 231 3.49 1.24 -40.84
C VAL A 231 4.55 1.05 -41.94
N SER A 232 5.08 2.14 -42.45
CA SER A 232 6.06 2.13 -43.53
C SER A 232 7.28 3.00 -43.22
N LYS A 233 8.44 2.60 -43.74
CA LYS A 233 9.66 3.41 -43.79
C LYS A 233 9.79 4.18 -45.11
N THR A 234 8.92 3.90 -46.08
CA THR A 234 8.98 4.51 -47.39
C THR A 234 8.20 5.82 -47.36
N ALA A 235 8.89 6.93 -47.60
CA ALA A 235 8.30 8.25 -47.83
C ALA A 235 7.52 8.30 -49.15
N GLU A 236 6.59 9.21 -49.26
CA GLU A 236 6.07 9.60 -50.58
C GLU A 236 7.13 10.38 -51.35
N SER A 237 6.95 10.46 -52.65
CA SER A 237 7.95 11.09 -53.55
C SER A 237 8.31 12.51 -53.07
N GLY A 238 9.59 12.74 -52.75
CA GLY A 238 10.10 14.01 -52.27
C GLY A 238 10.18 14.20 -50.74
N GLU A 239 9.72 13.25 -49.93
CA GLU A 239 9.80 13.33 -48.48
C GLU A 239 10.98 12.50 -47.93
N TYR A 240 11.59 13.01 -46.85
CA TYR A 240 12.62 12.29 -46.08
C TYR A 240 12.06 11.77 -44.79
N VAL A 241 12.16 10.46 -44.54
CA VAL A 241 11.81 9.85 -43.27
C VAL A 241 13.07 9.69 -42.42
N ALA A 242 13.17 10.48 -41.38
CA ALA A 242 14.29 10.45 -40.44
C ALA A 242 14.48 9.07 -39.82
N ARG A 243 15.71 8.79 -39.32
CA ARG A 243 16.01 7.56 -38.61
C ARG A 243 15.10 7.42 -37.40
N GLY A 244 14.48 6.24 -37.23
CA GLY A 244 13.56 5.95 -36.13
C GLY A 244 12.15 6.49 -36.29
N SER A 245 11.86 7.24 -37.34
CA SER A 245 10.52 7.71 -37.71
C SER A 245 9.87 6.78 -38.74
N PHE A 246 8.57 6.76 -38.76
CA PHE A 246 7.75 5.93 -39.65
C PHE A 246 6.56 6.71 -40.17
N VAL A 247 6.15 6.40 -41.38
CA VAL A 247 4.90 6.88 -41.97
C VAL A 247 3.80 5.88 -41.63
N VAL A 248 2.75 6.37 -41.01
CA VAL A 248 1.57 5.54 -40.68
C VAL A 248 0.41 5.96 -41.58
N ARG A 249 -0.06 5.04 -42.44
CA ARG A 249 -1.10 5.30 -43.44
C ARG A 249 -2.43 4.70 -43.00
N GLY A 250 -3.52 5.27 -43.52
CA GLY A 250 -4.86 4.82 -43.22
C GLY A 250 -5.38 5.27 -41.88
N GLU A 251 -6.46 4.63 -41.42
CA GLU A 251 -7.14 4.99 -40.19
C GLU A 251 -6.35 4.50 -38.97
N ARG A 252 -6.20 5.37 -37.96
CA ARG A 252 -5.53 5.09 -36.70
C ARG A 252 -6.58 4.97 -35.60
N GLN A 253 -6.36 4.04 -34.65
CA GLN A 253 -7.14 3.98 -33.44
C GLN A 253 -6.53 4.94 -32.40
N TYR A 254 -7.26 5.98 -32.01
CA TYR A 254 -6.78 6.95 -31.02
C TYR A 254 -7.23 6.63 -29.60
N PHE A 255 -6.30 6.82 -28.65
CA PHE A 255 -6.52 6.87 -27.21
C PHE A 255 -6.24 8.30 -26.75
N ARG A 256 -7.28 9.00 -26.31
CA ARG A 256 -7.18 10.42 -25.93
C ARG A 256 -6.91 10.56 -24.44
N ASN A 257 -6.13 11.60 -24.07
CA ASN A 257 -5.81 11.94 -22.67
C ASN A 257 -5.28 10.74 -21.87
N VAL A 258 -4.42 9.92 -22.47
CA VAL A 258 -3.83 8.77 -21.81
C VAL A 258 -2.93 9.24 -20.66
N PRO A 259 -3.14 8.79 -19.41
CA PRO A 259 -2.36 9.25 -18.28
C PRO A 259 -0.89 8.84 -18.40
N VAL A 260 0.00 9.74 -17.99
CA VAL A 260 1.44 9.51 -17.93
C VAL A 260 1.80 9.04 -16.53
N GLY A 261 2.35 7.85 -16.41
CA GLY A 261 2.72 7.25 -15.14
C GLY A 261 3.37 5.88 -15.30
N VAL A 262 4.38 5.59 -14.50
CA VAL A 262 5.11 4.32 -14.52
C VAL A 262 5.21 3.78 -13.09
N ALA A 263 4.86 2.54 -12.87
CA ALA A 263 5.20 1.86 -11.63
C ALA A 263 6.48 1.03 -11.79
N ILE A 264 7.25 0.95 -10.69
CA ILE A 264 8.43 0.09 -10.58
C ILE A 264 8.28 -0.74 -9.31
N GLY A 265 8.47 -2.04 -9.42
CA GLY A 265 8.26 -2.96 -8.31
C GLY A 265 9.18 -4.15 -8.30
N LEU A 266 9.12 -4.91 -7.21
CA LEU A 266 9.82 -6.17 -7.03
C LEU A 266 8.83 -7.33 -7.23
N GLN A 267 8.99 -8.06 -8.30
CA GLN A 267 8.34 -9.35 -8.52
C GLN A 267 9.12 -10.45 -7.80
N VAL A 268 8.43 -11.40 -7.17
CA VAL A 268 9.07 -12.52 -6.44
C VAL A 268 8.73 -13.90 -7.02
N ALA A 269 7.68 -13.97 -7.82
CA ALA A 269 7.27 -15.20 -8.50
C ALA A 269 6.79 -14.88 -9.93
N PRO A 270 6.98 -15.80 -10.89
CA PRO A 270 7.72 -17.07 -10.84
C PRO A 270 9.23 -16.88 -10.79
N GLU A 271 9.76 -15.74 -11.22
CA GLU A 271 11.16 -15.33 -11.19
C GLU A 271 11.29 -14.03 -10.39
N VAL A 272 12.40 -13.87 -9.69
CA VAL A 272 12.66 -12.63 -8.92
C VAL A 272 13.32 -11.60 -9.81
N ALA A 273 12.67 -10.45 -9.95
CA ALA A 273 13.16 -9.34 -10.78
C ALA A 273 12.60 -8.01 -10.33
N VAL A 274 13.29 -6.94 -10.70
CA VAL A 274 12.69 -5.61 -10.82
C VAL A 274 11.85 -5.62 -12.09
N ILE A 275 10.61 -5.19 -11.99
CA ILE A 275 9.69 -4.99 -13.11
C ILE A 275 9.22 -3.55 -13.12
N GLY A 276 8.86 -3.05 -14.30
CA GLY A 276 8.30 -1.70 -14.46
C GLY A 276 7.38 -1.63 -15.66
N GLY A 277 6.48 -0.66 -15.64
CA GLY A 277 5.48 -0.46 -16.68
C GLY A 277 4.27 0.31 -16.16
N PRO A 278 3.13 0.24 -16.84
CA PRO A 278 1.88 0.82 -16.36
C PRO A 278 1.53 0.35 -14.95
N PRO A 279 1.01 1.25 -14.09
CA PRO A 279 0.73 0.92 -12.68
C PRO A 279 -0.10 -0.34 -12.48
N ASP A 280 -1.17 -0.53 -13.26
CA ASP A 280 -2.05 -1.70 -13.14
C ASP A 280 -1.32 -3.02 -13.45
N ALA A 281 -0.51 -3.03 -14.52
CA ALA A 281 0.26 -4.21 -14.91
C ALA A 281 1.33 -4.58 -13.88
N VAL A 282 1.94 -3.60 -13.23
CA VAL A 282 2.95 -3.83 -12.19
C VAL A 282 2.30 -4.23 -10.88
N ALA A 283 1.21 -3.58 -10.45
CA ALA A 283 0.50 -3.86 -9.21
C ALA A 283 0.00 -5.32 -9.14
N GLY A 284 -0.47 -5.86 -10.28
CA GLY A 284 -0.92 -7.26 -10.34
C GLY A 284 0.19 -8.31 -10.21
N ARG A 285 1.47 -7.94 -10.32
CA ARG A 285 2.62 -8.85 -10.38
C ARG A 285 3.69 -8.61 -9.33
N ALA A 286 3.82 -7.37 -8.86
CA ALA A 286 4.82 -6.99 -7.89
C ALA A 286 4.36 -7.26 -6.45
N LYS A 287 5.27 -7.76 -5.60
CA LYS A 287 5.04 -7.87 -4.16
C LYS A 287 5.01 -6.50 -3.49
N VAL A 288 5.88 -5.59 -3.93
CA VAL A 288 5.94 -4.19 -3.50
C VAL A 288 6.25 -3.33 -4.71
N TRP A 289 5.65 -2.15 -4.79
CA TRP A 289 5.88 -1.21 -5.89
C TRP A 289 5.71 0.24 -5.44
N VAL A 290 6.19 1.15 -6.29
CA VAL A 290 5.96 2.59 -6.23
C VAL A 290 5.56 3.09 -7.60
N THR A 291 4.78 4.15 -7.65
CA THR A 291 4.40 4.84 -8.89
C THR A 291 5.24 6.10 -9.06
N LEU A 292 5.69 6.36 -10.26
CA LEU A 292 6.41 7.56 -10.68
C LEU A 292 5.53 8.41 -11.60
N GLN A 293 5.70 9.72 -11.46
CA GLN A 293 5.16 10.74 -12.36
C GLN A 293 6.29 11.66 -12.85
N PRO A 294 6.07 12.49 -13.89
CA PRO A 294 7.01 13.57 -14.23
C PRO A 294 7.34 14.43 -13.01
N GLY A 295 8.60 14.76 -12.82
CA GLY A 295 9.08 15.47 -11.63
C GLY A 295 10.51 15.97 -11.75
N GLN A 296 11.21 16.09 -10.61
CA GLN A 296 12.46 16.81 -10.51
C GLN A 296 13.72 15.93 -10.48
N TYR A 297 13.60 14.68 -10.01
CA TYR A 297 14.80 13.85 -9.78
C TYR A 297 15.25 13.15 -11.04
N GLU A 298 16.55 13.27 -11.33
CA GLU A 298 17.21 12.58 -12.44
C GLU A 298 17.12 11.04 -12.30
N PRO A 299 17.18 10.28 -13.40
CA PRO A 299 16.92 8.84 -13.40
C PRO A 299 17.69 8.02 -12.35
N ASN A 300 18.97 8.34 -12.11
CA ASN A 300 19.76 7.62 -11.12
C ASN A 300 19.40 8.00 -9.67
N ASP A 301 18.98 9.24 -9.44
CA ASP A 301 18.60 9.72 -8.11
C ASP A 301 17.23 9.18 -7.71
N ILE A 302 16.27 9.21 -8.63
CA ILE A 302 14.96 8.61 -8.39
C ILE A 302 15.08 7.09 -8.21
N ALA A 303 15.96 6.40 -8.97
CA ALA A 303 16.19 4.97 -8.80
C ALA A 303 16.68 4.62 -7.39
N ARG A 304 17.58 5.42 -6.80
CA ARG A 304 18.01 5.24 -5.41
C ARG A 304 16.88 5.45 -4.41
N LYS A 305 16.03 6.45 -4.63
CA LYS A 305 14.83 6.69 -3.78
C LYS A 305 13.84 5.53 -3.88
N VAL A 306 13.54 5.07 -5.09
CA VAL A 306 12.67 3.89 -5.34
C VAL A 306 13.21 2.67 -4.59
N ILE A 307 14.50 2.36 -4.69
CA ILE A 307 15.11 1.23 -3.98
C ILE A 307 14.89 1.35 -2.46
N ARG A 308 15.07 2.55 -1.91
CA ARG A 308 14.85 2.79 -0.47
C ARG A 308 13.40 2.51 -0.10
N VAL A 309 12.44 3.12 -0.80
CA VAL A 309 11.00 2.92 -0.52
C VAL A 309 10.59 1.46 -0.70
N LEU A 310 11.05 0.77 -1.75
CA LEU A 310 10.75 -0.65 -1.93
C LEU A 310 11.32 -1.52 -0.81
N ARG A 311 12.51 -1.18 -0.28
CA ARG A 311 13.08 -1.89 0.88
C ARG A 311 12.31 -1.63 2.17
N ASP A 312 11.87 -0.40 2.39
CA ASP A 312 11.09 -0.02 3.57
C ASP A 312 9.70 -0.68 3.59
N LYS A 313 9.14 -0.98 2.39
CA LYS A 313 7.88 -1.73 2.23
C LYS A 313 8.04 -3.25 2.42
N LEU A 314 9.27 -3.77 2.39
CA LEU A 314 9.54 -5.20 2.60
C LEU A 314 9.73 -5.50 4.09
N PRO A 315 9.34 -6.70 4.57
CA PRO A 315 9.71 -7.16 5.91
C PRO A 315 11.23 -7.14 6.12
N GLU A 316 11.71 -6.75 7.32
CA GLU A 316 13.14 -6.59 7.62
C GLU A 316 13.99 -7.84 7.30
N ASP A 317 13.43 -9.03 7.48
CA ASP A 317 14.10 -10.31 7.25
C ASP A 317 14.19 -10.69 5.76
N GLU A 318 13.31 -10.15 4.92
CA GLU A 318 13.29 -10.39 3.48
C GLU A 318 14.19 -9.42 2.69
N GLY A 319 14.27 -8.16 3.11
CA GLY A 319 15.00 -7.10 2.39
C GLY A 319 16.47 -7.42 2.10
N LYS A 320 17.12 -8.20 2.98
CA LYS A 320 18.51 -8.64 2.78
C LYS A 320 18.67 -9.64 1.62
N GLY A 321 17.65 -10.45 1.34
CA GLY A 321 17.65 -11.44 0.26
C GLY A 321 17.62 -10.84 -1.14
N PHE A 322 17.09 -9.62 -1.29
CA PHE A 322 16.93 -8.95 -2.59
C PHE A 322 18.01 -7.92 -2.90
N LYS A 323 19.05 -7.79 -2.06
CA LYS A 323 20.12 -6.76 -2.21
C LYS A 323 20.81 -6.79 -3.57
N GLY A 324 21.02 -7.96 -4.16
CA GLY A 324 21.64 -8.11 -5.48
C GLY A 324 20.71 -7.83 -6.66
N ILE A 325 19.39 -7.90 -6.44
CA ILE A 325 18.35 -7.72 -7.47
C ILE A 325 17.85 -6.27 -7.47
N LEU A 326 17.56 -5.71 -6.29
CA LEU A 326 17.22 -4.31 -6.10
C LEU A 326 18.48 -3.43 -6.13
N ASN A 327 18.98 -3.17 -7.33
CA ASN A 327 20.12 -2.29 -7.59
C ASN A 327 19.72 -1.14 -8.51
N THR A 328 20.56 -0.10 -8.57
CA THR A 328 20.27 1.13 -9.31
C THR A 328 20.10 0.88 -10.82
N GLU A 329 20.91 0.00 -11.41
CA GLU A 329 20.83 -0.33 -12.84
C GLU A 329 19.49 -1.00 -13.19
N ALA A 330 19.06 -1.98 -12.39
CA ALA A 330 17.82 -2.70 -12.61
C ALA A 330 16.59 -1.77 -12.48
N VAL A 331 16.59 -0.84 -11.53
CA VAL A 331 15.50 0.13 -11.34
C VAL A 331 15.55 1.22 -12.41
N ALA A 332 16.73 1.79 -12.70
CA ALA A 332 16.88 2.84 -13.70
C ALA A 332 16.49 2.37 -15.12
N ALA A 333 16.58 1.08 -15.41
CA ALA A 333 16.15 0.51 -16.68
C ALA A 333 14.67 0.78 -17.01
N PHE A 334 13.83 0.99 -15.97
CA PHE A 334 12.41 1.26 -16.10
C PHE A 334 12.03 2.72 -15.82
N VAL A 335 12.97 3.58 -15.44
CA VAL A 335 12.70 5.00 -15.25
C VAL A 335 12.57 5.66 -16.63
N PRO A 336 11.50 6.45 -16.88
CA PRO A 336 11.38 7.23 -18.11
C PRO A 336 12.50 8.27 -18.24
N PRO A 337 12.85 8.70 -19.47
CA PRO A 337 13.86 9.73 -19.67
C PRO A 337 13.33 11.10 -19.25
N GLY A 338 14.01 11.76 -18.34
CA GLY A 338 13.64 13.06 -17.76
C GLY A 338 13.48 12.98 -16.25
N GLY A 339 13.11 14.10 -15.64
CA GLY A 339 12.87 14.17 -14.21
C GLY A 339 11.66 13.35 -13.76
N SER A 340 11.72 12.76 -12.59
CA SER A 340 10.67 11.93 -12.02
C SER A 340 10.49 12.20 -10.52
N ASP A 341 9.26 12.06 -10.04
CA ASP A 341 8.93 12.04 -8.61
C ASP A 341 8.15 10.77 -8.25
N ILE A 342 8.27 10.32 -6.99
CA ILE A 342 7.42 9.23 -6.47
C ILE A 342 6.07 9.83 -6.12
N VAL A 343 5.00 9.19 -6.61
CA VAL A 343 3.64 9.48 -6.16
C VAL A 343 3.43 8.79 -4.83
N GLU A 344 3.17 9.55 -3.78
CA GLU A 344 2.74 8.98 -2.50
C GLU A 344 1.32 8.42 -2.65
N PRO A 345 1.05 7.21 -2.10
CA PRO A 345 -0.27 6.59 -2.19
C PRO A 345 -1.32 7.35 -1.40
#